data_e9cc62261a2a2e9b28de0cd9e22efe4b
#
_entry.id   e9cc62261a2a2e9b28de0cd9e22efe4b
#
_cell.length_a   1.000
_cell.length_b   1.000
_cell.length_c   1.000
_cell.angle_alpha   90.00
_cell.angle_beta   90.00
_cell.angle_gamma   90.00
#
_symmetry.space_group_name_H-M   'P 1'
#
loop_
_entity.id
_entity.type
_entity.pdbx_description
1 polymer ?
#
loop_
_entity_poly.entity_id
_entity_poly.type
_entity_poly.pdbx_seq_one_letter_code
_entity_poly.pdbx_strand_id
1 'polypeptide(L)'
;LPDDQLTVIDYLVGYQLVAEIDPNLGQMFNKDFSAIYLYAATSGLSDEEVLALADKITDMSDEYASENFEVTHANNTILSARLNQIISTELFTGFSLSLVMITLTMMIGLRSIRYGLLSIAPNVFPVTIVFGLWGLLEGNLSPYVLMLLAVSIGLVVDDSVHVLSKYKTARDSGKSPSEAIEYSISLAGSAITITTLWMSVGVALMGFSSTIIFQNLTSIITPIIVVALFLDLLFLPSLLTRFDTWIDRARSGKDTVSA
;
A
#
# COMPACT_ATOMS: atom_id res chain seq x y z
N LEU A 1 33.65 38.25 -12.89
CA LEU A 1 32.48 38.84 -13.55
C LEU A 1 32.89 40.23 -14.07
N PRO A 2 32.49 40.62 -15.28
CA PRO A 2 32.77 41.96 -15.77
C PRO A 2 32.05 43.00 -14.91
N ASP A 3 32.78 44.02 -14.48
CA ASP A 3 32.27 45.12 -13.67
C ASP A 3 31.53 46.19 -14.50
N ASP A 4 31.54 46.05 -15.82
CA ASP A 4 31.00 47.02 -16.75
C ASP A 4 29.71 46.49 -17.40
N GLN A 5 28.61 47.23 -17.27
CA GLN A 5 27.30 46.91 -17.83
C GLN A 5 27.31 46.67 -19.36
N LEU A 6 28.14 47.40 -20.10
CA LEU A 6 28.27 47.21 -21.55
C LEU A 6 28.83 45.85 -21.94
N THR A 7 29.84 45.40 -21.21
CA THR A 7 30.44 44.07 -21.42
C THR A 7 29.43 42.95 -21.06
N VAL A 8 28.60 43.12 -20.03
CA VAL A 8 27.54 42.17 -19.70
C VAL A 8 26.50 42.08 -20.82
N ILE A 9 26.12 43.23 -21.40
CA ILE A 9 25.18 43.28 -22.53
C ILE A 9 25.76 42.55 -23.74
N ASP A 10 27.03 42.77 -24.09
CA ASP A 10 27.70 42.08 -25.19
C ASP A 10 27.72 40.56 -25.01
N TYR A 11 27.98 40.08 -23.79
CA TYR A 11 27.92 38.64 -23.49
C TYR A 11 26.48 38.08 -23.62
N LEU A 12 25.46 38.83 -23.19
CA LEU A 12 24.03 38.41 -23.31
C LEU A 12 23.59 38.39 -24.78
N VAL A 13 24.00 39.36 -25.58
CA VAL A 13 23.74 39.38 -27.05
C VAL A 13 24.47 38.22 -27.72
N GLY A 14 25.72 37.96 -27.37
CA GLY A 14 26.45 36.81 -27.86
C GLY A 14 25.77 35.48 -27.48
N TYR A 15 25.27 35.37 -26.28
CA TYR A 15 24.50 34.21 -25.84
C TYR A 15 23.21 34.02 -26.67
N GLN A 16 22.43 35.07 -26.91
CA GLN A 16 21.22 34.99 -27.74
C GLN A 16 21.49 34.45 -29.14
N LEU A 17 22.59 34.93 -29.77
CA LEU A 17 22.98 34.47 -31.10
C LEU A 17 23.39 32.98 -31.11
N VAL A 18 24.03 32.51 -30.06
CA VAL A 18 24.46 31.09 -29.92
C VAL A 18 23.23 30.21 -29.54
N ALA A 19 22.31 30.71 -28.72
CA ALA A 19 21.10 30.02 -28.30
C ALA A 19 20.12 29.79 -29.44
N GLU A 20 20.12 30.65 -30.48
CA GLU A 20 19.37 30.41 -31.72
C GLU A 20 19.95 29.25 -32.54
N ILE A 21 21.25 28.99 -32.43
CA ILE A 21 21.94 27.90 -33.12
C ILE A 21 21.91 26.58 -32.34
N ASP A 22 22.02 26.63 -31.02
CA ASP A 22 21.99 25.49 -30.13
C ASP A 22 20.77 25.57 -29.20
N PRO A 23 19.71 24.79 -29.45
CA PRO A 23 18.49 24.78 -28.64
C PRO A 23 18.72 24.43 -27.17
N ASN A 24 19.81 23.69 -26.83
CA ASN A 24 20.10 23.34 -25.45
C ASN A 24 20.61 24.54 -24.65
N LEU A 25 21.38 25.42 -25.26
CA LEU A 25 21.82 26.67 -24.65
C LEU A 25 20.66 27.66 -24.51
N GLY A 26 19.75 27.71 -25.49
CA GLY A 26 18.55 28.57 -25.47
C GLY A 26 17.57 28.24 -24.35
N GLN A 27 17.67 27.06 -23.73
CA GLN A 27 16.83 26.65 -22.60
C GLN A 27 17.38 27.04 -21.23
N MET A 28 18.63 27.53 -21.12
CA MET A 28 19.23 27.89 -19.83
C MET A 28 18.71 29.19 -19.26
N PHE A 29 18.27 30.13 -20.10
CA PHE A 29 17.71 31.40 -19.69
C PHE A 29 16.29 31.59 -20.23
N ASN A 30 15.46 32.29 -19.47
CA ASN A 30 14.19 32.75 -20.00
C ASN A 30 14.40 33.95 -20.97
N LYS A 31 13.37 34.33 -21.74
CA LYS A 31 13.47 35.37 -22.78
C LYS A 31 13.90 36.74 -22.26
N ASP A 32 13.63 37.03 -21.00
CA ASP A 32 13.89 38.34 -20.37
C ASP A 32 15.18 38.31 -19.51
N PHE A 33 15.93 37.21 -19.51
CA PHE A 33 17.12 37.00 -18.70
C PHE A 33 16.89 37.19 -17.19
N SER A 34 15.65 37.10 -16.73
CA SER A 34 15.27 37.22 -15.33
C SER A 34 15.36 35.89 -14.57
N ALA A 35 15.52 34.78 -15.26
CA ALA A 35 15.65 33.44 -14.67
C ALA A 35 16.67 32.58 -15.43
N ILE A 36 17.42 31.79 -14.69
CA ILE A 36 18.36 30.80 -15.22
C ILE A 36 17.97 29.41 -14.70
N TYR A 37 18.04 28.40 -15.58
CA TYR A 37 17.86 27.02 -15.22
C TYR A 37 19.22 26.35 -14.99
N LEU A 38 19.41 25.79 -13.79
CA LEU A 38 20.57 24.96 -13.46
C LEU A 38 20.13 23.48 -13.47
N TYR A 39 20.78 22.68 -14.28
CA TYR A 39 20.53 21.25 -14.35
C TYR A 39 21.57 20.48 -13.53
N ALA A 40 21.10 19.80 -12.48
CA ALA A 40 21.91 18.83 -11.74
C ALA A 40 21.44 17.42 -12.11
N ALA A 41 22.28 16.65 -12.81
CA ALA A 41 21.99 15.26 -13.12
C ALA A 41 22.37 14.36 -11.93
N THR A 42 21.42 13.62 -11.43
CA THR A 42 21.61 12.60 -10.40
C THR A 42 21.17 11.25 -10.93
N SER A 43 21.80 10.16 -10.51
CA SER A 43 21.41 8.81 -10.88
C SER A 43 21.41 7.89 -9.65
N GLY A 44 20.42 7.01 -9.57
CA GLY A 44 20.35 5.97 -8.52
C GLY A 44 19.93 6.47 -7.14
N LEU A 45 19.39 7.69 -7.02
CA LEU A 45 18.85 8.19 -5.75
C LEU A 45 17.45 7.65 -5.50
N SER A 46 17.18 7.29 -4.26
CA SER A 46 15.83 7.02 -3.76
C SER A 46 15.01 8.31 -3.65
N ASP A 47 13.68 8.19 -3.55
CA ASP A 47 12.80 9.35 -3.38
C ASP A 47 13.17 10.17 -2.12
N GLU A 48 13.56 9.51 -1.02
CA GLU A 48 14.00 10.15 0.21
C GLU A 48 15.29 10.96 0.01
N GLU A 49 16.27 10.40 -0.70
CA GLU A 49 17.52 11.09 -1.02
C GLU A 49 17.30 12.27 -1.98
N VAL A 50 16.39 12.15 -2.92
CA VAL A 50 16.01 13.26 -3.83
C VAL A 50 15.39 14.41 -3.03
N LEU A 51 14.49 14.12 -2.09
CA LEU A 51 13.86 15.13 -1.24
C LEU A 51 14.88 15.77 -0.29
N ALA A 52 15.74 14.99 0.34
CA ALA A 52 16.81 15.50 1.19
C ALA A 52 17.78 16.41 0.42
N LEU A 53 18.09 16.07 -0.83
CA LEU A 53 18.91 16.92 -1.70
C LEU A 53 18.20 18.22 -2.05
N ALA A 54 16.90 18.16 -2.36
CA ALA A 54 16.09 19.35 -2.65
C ALA A 54 16.04 20.30 -1.45
N ASP A 55 15.80 19.78 -0.25
CA ASP A 55 15.77 20.57 0.98
C ASP A 55 17.15 21.21 1.26
N LYS A 56 18.23 20.45 1.08
CA LYS A 56 19.59 20.98 1.22
C LYS A 56 19.92 22.10 0.23
N ILE A 57 19.45 21.98 -1.03
CA ILE A 57 19.65 23.05 -2.03
C ILE A 57 18.84 24.28 -1.61
N THR A 58 17.64 24.14 -1.06
CA THR A 58 16.83 25.25 -0.52
C THR A 58 17.56 25.95 0.63
N ASP A 59 18.05 25.19 1.62
CA ASP A 59 18.77 25.73 2.76
C ASP A 59 20.04 26.50 2.33
N MET A 60 20.80 25.94 1.39
CA MET A 60 21.96 26.60 0.81
C MET A 60 21.58 27.88 0.05
N SER A 61 20.48 27.84 -0.67
CA SER A 61 19.94 29.00 -1.37
C SER A 61 19.60 30.14 -0.39
N ASP A 62 18.94 29.83 0.70
CA ASP A 62 18.59 30.82 1.73
C ASP A 62 19.82 31.41 2.43
N GLU A 63 20.90 30.62 2.55
CA GLU A 63 22.16 31.05 3.14
C GLU A 63 23.01 31.94 2.19
N TYR A 64 23.05 31.58 0.90
CA TYR A 64 24.00 32.21 -0.06
C TYR A 64 23.34 33.11 -1.10
N ALA A 65 22.02 33.00 -1.32
CA ALA A 65 21.31 33.87 -2.23
C ALA A 65 21.16 35.27 -1.63
N SER A 66 21.51 36.31 -2.44
CA SER A 66 21.22 37.68 -2.05
C SER A 66 19.73 37.94 -2.11
N GLU A 67 19.24 39.02 -1.43
CA GLU A 67 17.84 39.43 -1.43
C GLU A 67 17.18 39.59 -2.82
N ASN A 68 17.99 39.51 -3.91
CA ASN A 68 17.56 39.67 -5.28
C ASN A 68 17.34 38.36 -6.04
N PHE A 69 17.58 37.20 -5.42
CA PHE A 69 17.44 35.90 -6.09
C PHE A 69 16.52 34.99 -5.30
N GLU A 70 15.53 34.43 -5.99
CA GLU A 70 14.69 33.36 -5.50
C GLU A 70 15.04 32.07 -6.22
N VAL A 71 15.31 31.00 -5.47
CA VAL A 71 15.59 29.68 -6.02
C VAL A 71 14.37 28.81 -5.88
N THR A 72 13.87 28.31 -7.01
CA THR A 72 12.72 27.39 -7.04
C THR A 72 13.12 26.09 -7.71
N HIS A 73 12.56 24.98 -7.21
CA HIS A 73 12.79 23.65 -7.79
C HIS A 73 11.73 23.37 -8.85
N ALA A 74 12.13 23.28 -10.11
CA ALA A 74 11.30 22.92 -11.24
C ALA A 74 11.72 21.56 -11.80
N ASN A 75 11.48 20.46 -11.09
CA ASN A 75 11.87 19.12 -11.54
C ASN A 75 10.75 18.09 -11.30
N ASN A 76 10.43 17.34 -12.36
CA ASN A 76 9.49 16.24 -12.28
C ASN A 76 9.94 15.15 -11.28
N THR A 77 11.23 14.95 -11.08
CA THR A 77 11.76 13.96 -10.14
C THR A 77 11.41 14.33 -8.69
N ILE A 78 11.62 15.60 -8.30
CA ILE A 78 11.26 16.09 -6.95
C ILE A 78 9.74 16.04 -6.75
N LEU A 79 8.96 16.46 -7.76
CA LEU A 79 7.50 16.37 -7.73
C LEU A 79 7.05 14.93 -7.57
N SER A 80 7.60 14.00 -8.35
CA SER A 80 7.28 12.57 -8.25
C SER A 80 7.65 12.00 -6.88
N ALA A 81 8.82 12.34 -6.34
CA ALA A 81 9.24 11.88 -5.02
C ALA A 81 8.30 12.37 -3.91
N ARG A 82 7.88 13.64 -3.95
CA ARG A 82 6.88 14.20 -3.01
C ARG A 82 5.51 13.52 -3.15
N LEU A 83 5.04 13.33 -4.38
CA LEU A 83 3.78 12.63 -4.64
C LEU A 83 3.85 11.18 -4.15
N ASN A 84 4.93 10.47 -4.40
CA ASN A 84 5.12 9.09 -3.93
C ASN A 84 5.08 9.02 -2.40
N GLN A 85 5.73 9.95 -1.70
CA GLN A 85 5.71 10.01 -0.23
C GLN A 85 4.30 10.26 0.31
N ILE A 86 3.58 11.25 -0.26
CA ILE A 86 2.20 11.57 0.15
C ILE A 86 1.30 10.37 -0.11
N ILE A 87 1.31 9.82 -1.33
CA ILE A 87 0.47 8.68 -1.72
C ILE A 87 0.75 7.47 -0.82
N SER A 88 2.02 7.17 -0.53
CA SER A 88 2.37 6.04 0.35
C SER A 88 1.81 6.23 1.76
N THR A 89 1.93 7.43 2.34
CA THR A 89 1.41 7.75 3.67
C THR A 89 -0.12 7.64 3.70
N GLU A 90 -0.80 8.21 2.70
CA GLU A 90 -2.26 8.16 2.61
C GLU A 90 -2.79 6.73 2.39
N LEU A 91 -2.08 5.91 1.60
CA LEU A 91 -2.46 4.52 1.39
C LEU A 91 -2.32 3.68 2.66
N PHE A 92 -1.25 3.84 3.44
CA PHE A 92 -1.09 3.16 4.73
C PHE A 92 -2.15 3.61 5.74
N THR A 93 -2.44 4.91 5.79
CA THR A 93 -3.48 5.47 6.66
C THR A 93 -4.85 4.92 6.25
N GLY A 94 -5.17 4.94 4.96
CA GLY A 94 -6.41 4.41 4.40
C GLY A 94 -6.56 2.89 4.65
N PHE A 95 -5.49 2.12 4.48
CA PHE A 95 -5.47 0.69 4.80
C PHE A 95 -5.78 0.44 6.28
N SER A 96 -5.11 1.17 7.18
CA SER A 96 -5.31 1.03 8.62
C SER A 96 -6.74 1.40 9.03
N LEU A 97 -7.28 2.50 8.48
CA LEU A 97 -8.65 2.91 8.72
C LEU A 97 -9.66 1.88 8.18
N SER A 98 -9.42 1.34 6.98
CA SER A 98 -10.25 0.29 6.38
C SER A 98 -10.28 -0.95 7.27
N LEU A 99 -9.14 -1.39 7.79
CA LEU A 99 -9.05 -2.53 8.70
C LEU A 99 -9.86 -2.30 9.98
N VAL A 100 -9.79 -1.10 10.57
CA VAL A 100 -10.61 -0.74 11.74
C VAL A 100 -12.10 -0.78 11.40
N MET A 101 -12.50 -0.17 10.29
CA MET A 101 -13.90 -0.13 9.85
C MET A 101 -14.45 -1.53 9.54
N ILE A 102 -13.67 -2.38 8.88
CA ILE A 102 -14.02 -3.77 8.61
C ILE A 102 -14.20 -4.53 9.93
N THR A 103 -13.25 -4.40 10.85
CA THR A 103 -13.32 -5.06 12.16
C THR A 103 -14.55 -4.63 12.94
N LEU A 104 -14.88 -3.33 12.96
CA LEU A 104 -16.09 -2.81 13.59
C LEU A 104 -17.36 -3.36 12.93
N THR A 105 -17.41 -3.39 11.61
CA THR A 105 -18.52 -3.94 10.84
C THR A 105 -18.71 -5.42 11.15
N MET A 106 -17.60 -6.19 11.26
CA MET A 106 -17.63 -7.59 11.67
C MET A 106 -18.15 -7.78 13.10
N MET A 107 -17.71 -6.92 14.05
CA MET A 107 -18.23 -6.96 15.43
C MET A 107 -19.73 -6.74 15.48
N ILE A 108 -20.22 -5.77 14.72
CA ILE A 108 -21.67 -5.43 14.65
C ILE A 108 -22.43 -6.57 13.95
N GLY A 109 -21.98 -7.00 12.78
CA GLY A 109 -22.63 -8.04 11.97
C GLY A 109 -22.70 -9.39 12.69
N LEU A 110 -21.62 -9.79 13.32
CA LEU A 110 -21.55 -11.01 14.13
C LEU A 110 -22.13 -10.83 15.53
N ARG A 111 -22.51 -9.62 15.94
CA ARG A 111 -22.96 -9.30 17.32
C ARG A 111 -21.99 -9.85 18.38
N SER A 112 -20.71 -9.80 18.11
CA SER A 112 -19.68 -10.36 18.98
C SER A 112 -18.34 -9.65 18.77
N ILE A 113 -17.86 -8.97 19.78
CA ILE A 113 -16.54 -8.33 19.79
C ILE A 113 -15.43 -9.38 19.60
N ARG A 114 -15.59 -10.57 20.20
CA ARG A 114 -14.58 -11.64 20.16
C ARG A 114 -14.34 -12.15 18.74
N TYR A 115 -15.41 -12.53 18.04
CA TYR A 115 -15.28 -13.03 16.67
C TYR A 115 -14.90 -11.92 15.67
N GLY A 116 -15.32 -10.68 15.93
CA GLY A 116 -14.86 -9.53 15.17
C GLY A 116 -13.35 -9.28 15.31
N LEU A 117 -12.78 -9.40 16.52
CA LEU A 117 -11.33 -9.31 16.71
C LEU A 117 -10.58 -10.51 16.11
N LEU A 118 -11.13 -11.71 16.20
CA LEU A 118 -10.53 -12.90 15.61
C LEU A 118 -10.48 -12.83 14.08
N SER A 119 -11.37 -12.07 13.44
CA SER A 119 -11.35 -11.88 11.99
C SER A 119 -10.14 -11.07 11.49
N ILE A 120 -9.48 -10.31 12.36
CA ILE A 120 -8.29 -9.51 11.96
C ILE A 120 -7.19 -10.43 11.41
N ALA A 121 -6.94 -11.55 12.07
CA ALA A 121 -5.82 -12.44 11.71
C ALA A 121 -5.95 -13.00 10.27
N PRO A 122 -7.06 -13.66 9.86
CA PRO A 122 -7.19 -14.18 8.51
C PRO A 122 -7.24 -13.07 7.45
N ASN A 123 -7.67 -11.86 7.80
CA ASN A 123 -7.74 -10.75 6.86
C ASN A 123 -6.41 -10.03 6.65
N VAL A 124 -5.57 -9.94 7.68
CA VAL A 124 -4.27 -9.24 7.63
C VAL A 124 -3.16 -10.16 7.13
N PHE A 125 -3.14 -11.41 7.57
CA PHE A 125 -2.02 -12.32 7.27
C PHE A 125 -1.78 -12.56 5.78
N PRO A 126 -2.81 -12.79 4.91
CA PRO A 126 -2.58 -13.00 3.49
C PRO A 126 -1.84 -11.83 2.86
N VAL A 127 -2.30 -10.63 3.18
CA VAL A 127 -1.73 -9.37 2.67
C VAL A 127 -0.30 -9.20 3.19
N THR A 128 -0.07 -9.37 4.50
CA THR A 128 1.26 -9.23 5.10
C THR A 128 2.26 -10.24 4.54
N ILE A 129 1.84 -11.49 4.35
CA ILE A 129 2.71 -12.55 3.80
C ILE A 129 3.13 -12.21 2.36
N VAL A 130 2.17 -11.85 1.51
CA VAL A 130 2.46 -11.62 0.08
C VAL A 130 3.23 -10.32 -0.11
N PHE A 131 2.86 -9.22 0.56
CA PHE A 131 3.62 -7.97 0.49
C PHE A 131 5.00 -8.09 1.14
N GLY A 132 5.13 -8.84 2.23
CA GLY A 132 6.43 -9.14 2.83
C GLY A 132 7.33 -9.92 1.87
N LEU A 133 6.80 -10.93 1.19
CA LEU A 133 7.52 -11.69 0.18
C LEU A 133 7.88 -10.84 -1.05
N TRP A 134 6.95 -10.00 -1.51
CA TRP A 134 7.21 -9.06 -2.59
C TRP A 134 8.35 -8.10 -2.26
N GLY A 135 8.34 -7.51 -1.06
CA GLY A 135 9.41 -6.62 -0.59
C GLY A 135 10.77 -7.30 -0.50
N LEU A 136 10.81 -8.61 -0.19
CA LEU A 136 12.05 -9.39 -0.16
C LEU A 136 12.57 -9.75 -1.55
N LEU A 137 11.70 -9.99 -2.52
CA LEU A 137 12.07 -10.43 -3.87
C LEU A 137 12.36 -9.25 -4.80
N GLU A 138 11.47 -8.25 -4.82
CA GLU A 138 11.52 -7.11 -5.74
C GLU A 138 12.14 -5.87 -5.09
N GLY A 139 12.12 -5.78 -3.76
CA GLY A 139 12.73 -4.69 -2.98
C GLY A 139 12.08 -3.32 -3.16
N ASN A 140 11.06 -3.18 -4.00
CA ASN A 140 10.42 -1.90 -4.32
C ASN A 140 8.91 -1.94 -4.06
N LEU A 141 8.45 -1.06 -3.17
CA LEU A 141 7.05 -0.80 -2.88
C LEU A 141 6.62 0.51 -3.56
N SER A 142 6.48 0.48 -4.88
CA SER A 142 5.98 1.64 -5.61
C SER A 142 4.54 2.01 -5.17
N PRO A 143 4.09 3.26 -5.35
CA PRO A 143 2.71 3.67 -5.04
C PRO A 143 1.65 2.80 -5.71
N TYR A 144 1.93 2.28 -6.88
CA TYR A 144 1.10 1.31 -7.58
C TYR A 144 0.91 0.01 -6.80
N VAL A 145 2.01 -0.54 -6.29
CA VAL A 145 2.01 -1.77 -5.49
C VAL A 145 1.25 -1.52 -4.17
N LEU A 146 1.47 -0.37 -3.55
CA LEU A 146 0.76 0.01 -2.32
C LEU A 146 -0.76 0.20 -2.54
N MET A 147 -1.18 0.69 -3.70
CA MET A 147 -2.61 0.78 -4.03
C MET A 147 -3.28 -0.61 -4.05
N LEU A 148 -2.57 -1.67 -4.45
CA LEU A 148 -3.07 -3.04 -4.42
C LEU A 148 -3.31 -3.54 -3.00
N LEU A 149 -2.60 -3.00 -2.00
CA LEU A 149 -2.84 -3.31 -0.58
C LEU A 149 -4.26 -2.92 -0.15
N ALA A 150 -4.73 -1.74 -0.52
CA ALA A 150 -6.08 -1.30 -0.20
C ALA A 150 -7.16 -2.12 -0.92
N VAL A 151 -6.90 -2.54 -2.17
CA VAL A 151 -7.82 -3.40 -2.93
C VAL A 151 -7.88 -4.80 -2.32
N SER A 152 -6.72 -5.34 -1.92
CA SER A 152 -6.60 -6.70 -1.40
C SER A 152 -7.43 -6.95 -0.16
N ILE A 153 -7.50 -6.00 0.77
CA ILE A 153 -8.23 -6.18 2.03
C ILE A 153 -9.74 -6.38 1.79
N GLY A 154 -10.30 -5.66 0.80
CA GLY A 154 -11.70 -5.82 0.42
C GLY A 154 -12.03 -7.21 -0.14
N LEU A 155 -11.08 -7.81 -0.87
CA LEU A 155 -11.26 -9.14 -1.46
C LEU A 155 -11.16 -10.27 -0.43
N VAL A 156 -10.25 -10.12 0.56
CA VAL A 156 -9.98 -11.16 1.56
C VAL A 156 -11.09 -11.27 2.60
N VAL A 157 -11.73 -10.17 2.94
CA VAL A 157 -12.72 -10.11 4.04
C VAL A 157 -13.97 -10.95 3.76
N ASP A 158 -14.40 -11.06 2.50
CA ASP A 158 -15.66 -11.70 2.12
C ASP A 158 -15.72 -13.17 2.58
N ASP A 159 -14.68 -13.93 2.31
CA ASP A 159 -14.59 -15.36 2.66
C ASP A 159 -14.62 -15.57 4.19
N SER A 160 -13.85 -14.76 4.95
CA SER A 160 -13.81 -14.81 6.41
C SER A 160 -15.18 -14.54 7.05
N VAL A 161 -15.97 -13.60 6.51
CA VAL A 161 -17.34 -13.29 6.97
C VAL A 161 -18.23 -14.51 6.88
N HIS A 162 -18.18 -15.23 5.76
CA HIS A 162 -19.00 -16.41 5.55
C HIS A 162 -18.69 -17.53 6.54
N VAL A 163 -17.41 -17.84 6.76
CA VAL A 163 -16.97 -18.86 7.72
C VAL A 163 -17.38 -18.48 9.14
N LEU A 164 -17.03 -17.26 9.57
CA LEU A 164 -17.30 -16.78 10.93
C LEU A 164 -18.80 -16.69 11.25
N SER A 165 -19.62 -16.24 10.30
CA SER A 165 -21.06 -16.14 10.48
C SER A 165 -21.70 -17.52 10.69
N LYS A 166 -21.34 -18.53 9.89
CA LYS A 166 -21.85 -19.90 10.03
C LYS A 166 -21.35 -20.55 11.31
N TYR A 167 -20.05 -20.36 11.65
CA TYR A 167 -19.49 -20.84 12.89
C TYR A 167 -20.24 -20.29 14.11
N LYS A 168 -20.41 -18.96 14.16
CA LYS A 168 -21.14 -18.32 15.26
C LYS A 168 -22.56 -18.83 15.39
N THR A 169 -23.29 -18.97 14.28
CA THR A 169 -24.66 -19.50 14.30
C THR A 169 -24.70 -20.91 14.90
N ALA A 170 -23.75 -21.76 14.55
CA ALA A 170 -23.64 -23.09 15.12
C ALA A 170 -23.32 -23.06 16.62
N ARG A 171 -22.41 -22.19 17.06
CA ARG A 171 -22.09 -22.01 18.49
C ARG A 171 -23.30 -21.47 19.29
N ASP A 172 -24.02 -20.52 18.74
CA ASP A 172 -25.24 -19.98 19.36
C ASP A 172 -26.35 -21.03 19.48
N SER A 173 -26.33 -22.06 18.61
CA SER A 173 -27.24 -23.22 18.67
C SER A 173 -26.78 -24.29 19.67
N GLY A 174 -25.71 -24.05 20.43
CA GLY A 174 -25.22 -24.96 21.46
C GLY A 174 -24.26 -26.06 20.97
N LYS A 175 -23.81 -26.02 19.69
CA LYS A 175 -22.82 -26.97 19.16
C LYS A 175 -21.48 -26.78 19.81
N SER A 176 -20.73 -27.86 19.98
CA SER A 176 -19.32 -27.83 20.41
C SER A 176 -18.46 -27.08 19.37
N PRO A 177 -17.26 -26.58 19.72
CA PRO A 177 -16.37 -25.93 18.77
C PRO A 177 -16.07 -26.77 17.52
N SER A 178 -15.83 -28.08 17.68
CA SER A 178 -15.57 -28.99 16.57
C SER A 178 -16.78 -29.17 15.64
N GLU A 179 -17.98 -29.38 16.19
CA GLU A 179 -19.20 -29.49 15.41
C GLU A 179 -19.57 -28.19 14.71
N ALA A 180 -19.24 -27.04 15.33
CA ALA A 180 -19.47 -25.73 14.73
C ALA A 180 -18.55 -25.45 13.53
N ILE A 181 -17.29 -25.91 13.57
CA ILE A 181 -16.38 -25.85 12.42
C ILE A 181 -16.88 -26.76 11.29
N GLU A 182 -17.20 -28.02 11.60
CA GLU A 182 -17.71 -28.95 10.60
C GLU A 182 -18.96 -28.38 9.90
N TYR A 183 -19.88 -27.82 10.67
CA TYR A 183 -21.07 -27.14 10.14
C TYR A 183 -20.71 -25.95 9.27
N SER A 184 -19.78 -25.09 9.71
CA SER A 184 -19.36 -23.89 8.98
C SER A 184 -18.72 -24.24 7.63
N ILE A 185 -17.74 -25.17 7.64
CA ILE A 185 -17.01 -25.58 6.44
C ILE A 185 -17.92 -26.36 5.47
N SER A 186 -18.82 -27.20 5.97
CA SER A 186 -19.76 -27.94 5.11
C SER A 186 -20.71 -27.01 4.35
N LEU A 187 -21.10 -25.87 4.93
CA LEU A 187 -22.01 -24.92 4.31
C LEU A 187 -21.31 -23.85 3.46
N ALA A 188 -20.17 -23.35 3.91
CA ALA A 188 -19.48 -22.23 3.26
C ALA A 188 -18.26 -22.66 2.45
N GLY A 189 -17.57 -23.74 2.83
CA GLY A 189 -16.27 -24.09 2.28
C GLY A 189 -16.27 -24.34 0.78
N SER A 190 -17.25 -25.07 0.25
CA SER A 190 -17.34 -25.33 -1.19
C SER A 190 -17.63 -24.06 -2.00
N ALA A 191 -18.53 -23.21 -1.50
CA ALA A 191 -18.86 -21.95 -2.17
C ALA A 191 -17.64 -21.01 -2.22
N ILE A 192 -16.98 -20.81 -1.07
CA ILE A 192 -15.77 -20.00 -0.97
C ILE A 192 -14.66 -20.53 -1.89
N THR A 193 -14.43 -21.85 -1.89
CA THR A 193 -13.40 -22.46 -2.76
C THR A 193 -13.68 -22.20 -4.24
N ILE A 194 -14.93 -22.34 -4.67
CA ILE A 194 -15.32 -22.13 -6.06
C ILE A 194 -15.18 -20.65 -6.44
N THR A 195 -15.67 -19.72 -5.62
CA THR A 195 -15.59 -18.27 -5.89
C THR A 195 -14.14 -17.80 -5.93
N THR A 196 -13.33 -18.24 -4.97
CA THR A 196 -11.90 -17.91 -4.90
C THR A 196 -11.13 -18.47 -6.10
N LEU A 197 -11.45 -19.70 -6.54
CA LEU A 197 -10.83 -20.27 -7.75
C LEU A 197 -11.15 -19.46 -8.99
N TRP A 198 -12.42 -19.09 -9.19
CA TRP A 198 -12.83 -18.27 -10.34
C TRP A 198 -12.20 -16.89 -10.31
N MET A 199 -12.17 -16.24 -9.13
CA MET A 199 -11.48 -14.96 -8.96
C MET A 199 -9.99 -15.07 -9.26
N SER A 200 -9.32 -16.08 -8.71
CA SER A 200 -7.88 -16.30 -8.93
C SER A 200 -7.57 -16.51 -10.41
N VAL A 201 -8.34 -17.32 -11.12
CA VAL A 201 -8.19 -17.52 -12.56
C VAL A 201 -8.46 -16.24 -13.34
N GLY A 202 -9.52 -15.50 -13.00
CA GLY A 202 -9.86 -14.22 -13.64
C GLY A 202 -8.75 -13.20 -13.52
N VAL A 203 -8.22 -13.02 -12.31
CA VAL A 203 -7.09 -12.11 -12.06
C VAL A 203 -5.80 -12.62 -12.72
N ALA A 204 -5.52 -13.93 -12.67
CA ALA A 204 -4.33 -14.52 -13.29
C ALA A 204 -4.29 -14.32 -14.82
N LEU A 205 -5.44 -14.35 -15.48
CA LEU A 205 -5.53 -14.06 -16.92
C LEU A 205 -5.10 -12.66 -17.29
N MET A 206 -5.24 -11.68 -16.38
CA MET A 206 -4.76 -10.31 -16.59
C MET A 206 -3.22 -10.24 -16.67
N GLY A 207 -2.51 -11.22 -16.12
CA GLY A 207 -1.06 -11.33 -16.19
C GLY A 207 -0.50 -11.57 -17.59
N PHE A 208 -1.32 -12.04 -18.54
CA PHE A 208 -0.95 -12.16 -19.94
C PHE A 208 -1.00 -10.83 -20.71
N SER A 209 -1.38 -9.74 -20.04
CA SER A 209 -1.33 -8.39 -20.64
C SER A 209 0.11 -7.95 -20.87
N SER A 210 0.33 -7.17 -21.93
CA SER A 210 1.61 -6.50 -22.19
C SER A 210 1.88 -5.31 -21.24
N THR A 211 0.89 -4.91 -20.45
CA THR A 211 0.98 -3.77 -19.54
C THR A 211 1.50 -4.20 -18.18
N ILE A 212 2.62 -3.62 -17.73
CA ILE A 212 3.26 -3.93 -16.45
C ILE A 212 2.32 -3.77 -15.25
N ILE A 213 1.35 -2.85 -15.33
CA ILE A 213 0.35 -2.63 -14.28
C ILE A 213 -0.46 -3.89 -14.01
N PHE A 214 -0.96 -4.55 -15.07
CA PHE A 214 -1.74 -5.78 -14.94
C PHE A 214 -0.88 -6.97 -14.53
N GLN A 215 0.38 -7.01 -14.94
CA GLN A 215 1.34 -8.04 -14.50
C GLN A 215 1.59 -7.93 -12.99
N ASN A 216 1.87 -6.72 -12.48
CA ASN A 216 2.05 -6.47 -11.05
C ASN A 216 0.77 -6.76 -10.25
N LEU A 217 -0.39 -6.35 -10.76
CA LEU A 217 -1.68 -6.66 -10.15
C LEU A 217 -1.86 -8.17 -9.99
N THR A 218 -1.65 -8.93 -11.06
CA THR A 218 -1.75 -10.40 -11.03
C THR A 218 -0.76 -11.03 -10.07
N SER A 219 0.50 -10.58 -10.09
CA SER A 219 1.57 -11.13 -9.25
C SER A 219 1.36 -10.92 -7.76
N ILE A 220 0.55 -9.93 -7.38
CA ILE A 220 0.24 -9.61 -5.98
C ILE A 220 -1.14 -10.13 -5.58
N ILE A 221 -2.18 -9.80 -6.33
CA ILE A 221 -3.56 -10.11 -5.94
C ILE A 221 -3.85 -11.61 -6.01
N THR A 222 -3.36 -12.31 -7.04
CA THR A 222 -3.61 -13.77 -7.16
C THR A 222 -3.04 -14.55 -5.97
N PRO A 223 -1.77 -14.38 -5.56
CA PRO A 223 -1.26 -15.04 -4.36
C PRO A 223 -2.01 -14.64 -3.08
N ILE A 224 -2.43 -13.38 -2.93
CA ILE A 224 -3.20 -12.94 -1.76
C ILE A 224 -4.51 -13.71 -1.66
N ILE A 225 -5.27 -13.80 -2.75
CA ILE A 225 -6.55 -14.51 -2.79
C ILE A 225 -6.34 -16.00 -2.44
N VAL A 226 -5.32 -16.63 -3.01
CA VAL A 226 -5.02 -18.05 -2.75
C VAL A 226 -4.58 -18.28 -1.30
N VAL A 227 -3.69 -17.44 -0.77
CA VAL A 227 -3.25 -17.54 0.63
C VAL A 227 -4.42 -17.28 1.59
N ALA A 228 -5.30 -16.31 1.27
CA ALA A 228 -6.51 -16.06 2.06
C ALA A 228 -7.40 -17.29 2.16
N LEU A 229 -7.66 -17.97 1.02
CA LEU A 229 -8.44 -19.20 1.03
C LEU A 229 -7.84 -20.26 1.96
N PHE A 230 -6.52 -20.47 1.89
CA PHE A 230 -5.85 -21.42 2.78
C PHE A 230 -5.96 -21.01 4.25
N LEU A 231 -5.85 -19.73 4.56
CA LEU A 231 -5.99 -19.24 5.92
C LEU A 231 -7.44 -19.34 6.42
N ASP A 232 -8.43 -19.08 5.59
CA ASP A 232 -9.84 -19.20 5.97
C ASP A 232 -10.28 -20.65 6.15
N LEU A 233 -9.73 -21.60 5.37
CA LEU A 233 -10.11 -23.01 5.48
C LEU A 233 -9.30 -23.82 6.49
N LEU A 234 -8.06 -23.42 6.79
CA LEU A 234 -7.15 -24.19 7.68
C LEU A 234 -6.80 -23.43 8.95
N PHE A 235 -6.39 -22.18 8.84
CA PHE A 235 -5.92 -21.40 9.99
C PHE A 235 -7.09 -20.89 10.84
N LEU A 236 -8.10 -20.28 10.24
CA LEU A 236 -9.25 -19.73 10.94
C LEU A 236 -10.02 -20.79 11.75
N PRO A 237 -10.34 -21.98 11.20
CA PRO A 237 -10.93 -23.09 11.99
C PRO A 237 -10.07 -23.49 13.19
N SER A 238 -8.77 -23.61 13.00
CA SER A 238 -7.84 -23.97 14.07
C SER A 238 -7.77 -22.90 15.17
N LEU A 239 -7.83 -21.63 14.76
CA LEU A 239 -7.85 -20.47 15.67
C LEU A 239 -9.14 -20.47 16.50
N LEU A 240 -10.29 -20.64 15.85
CA LEU A 240 -11.62 -20.62 16.48
C LEU A 240 -11.79 -21.78 17.49
N THR A 241 -11.41 -22.99 17.11
CA THR A 241 -11.51 -24.15 18.00
C THR A 241 -10.62 -24.00 19.23
N ARG A 242 -9.39 -23.52 19.08
CA ARG A 242 -8.48 -23.28 20.23
C ARG A 242 -9.01 -22.20 21.15
N PHE A 243 -9.50 -21.12 20.60
CA PHE A 243 -10.01 -19.98 21.35
C PHE A 243 -11.27 -20.35 22.16
N ASP A 244 -12.27 -20.97 21.52
CA ASP A 244 -13.50 -21.34 22.18
C ASP A 244 -13.30 -22.50 23.20
N THR A 245 -12.44 -23.46 22.88
CA THR A 245 -12.10 -24.52 23.83
C THR A 245 -11.41 -23.95 25.09
N TRP A 246 -10.56 -22.95 24.93
CA TRP A 246 -9.94 -22.27 26.06
C TRP A 246 -10.98 -21.52 26.91
N ILE A 247 -11.95 -20.83 26.29
CA ILE A 247 -13.02 -20.13 26.99
C ILE A 247 -13.94 -21.12 27.72
N ASP A 248 -14.35 -22.22 27.06
CA ASP A 248 -15.23 -23.22 27.65
C ASP A 248 -14.57 -23.89 28.89
N ARG A 249 -13.26 -24.17 28.84
CA ARG A 249 -12.47 -24.64 29.99
C ARG A 249 -12.40 -23.61 31.12
N ALA A 250 -12.20 -22.34 30.79
CA ALA A 250 -12.13 -21.27 31.79
C ALA A 250 -13.49 -21.04 32.51
N ARG A 251 -14.61 -21.31 31.84
CA ARG A 251 -15.96 -21.27 32.44
C ARG A 251 -16.20 -22.48 33.35
N SER A 252 -15.93 -23.67 32.84
CA SER A 252 -16.08 -24.93 33.63
C SER A 252 -15.23 -24.96 34.92
N GLY A 253 -14.03 -24.39 34.86
CA GLY A 253 -13.14 -24.28 36.06
C GLY A 253 -13.64 -23.29 37.12
N LYS A 254 -14.49 -22.31 36.76
CA LYS A 254 -15.10 -21.40 37.74
C LYS A 254 -16.29 -22.04 38.46
N ASP A 255 -17.04 -22.87 37.77
CA ASP A 255 -18.22 -23.55 38.35
C ASP A 255 -17.83 -24.64 39.39
N THR A 256 -16.60 -25.21 39.28
CA THR A 256 -16.08 -26.18 40.24
C THR A 256 -15.46 -25.54 41.49
N VAL A 257 -15.17 -24.24 41.51
CA VAL A 257 -14.60 -23.51 42.65
C VAL A 257 -15.70 -22.84 43.50
N SER A 258 -16.91 -22.72 42.94
CA SER A 258 -18.08 -22.10 43.59
C SER A 258 -19.08 -23.13 44.18
N ALA A 259 -18.77 -24.43 44.12
CA ALA A 259 -19.53 -25.53 44.73
C ALA A 259 -18.75 -26.12 45.91
#